data_edfba0a368da9db62882d0d344e533ca
#
_entry.id   edfba0a368da9db62882d0d344e533ca
#
_cell.length_a   1.000
_cell.length_b   1.000
_cell.length_c   1.000
_cell.angle_alpha   90.00
_cell.angle_beta   90.00
_cell.angle_gamma   90.00
#
_symmetry.space_group_name_H-M   'P 1'
#
loop_
_entity.id
_entity.type
_entity.pdbx_description
1 polymer ?
#
loop_
_entity_poly.entity_id
_entity_poly.type
_entity_poly.pdbx_seq_one_letter_code
_entity_poly.pdbx_strand_id
1 'polypeptide(L)'
;RDWSSDVCSSDLGKVGMYVCGVTVYDDCHIGHGRTFIAFDVVRRWLQESGYDVKFVRNVTDVDDKIIKRAAERKILPSELAETYTKRMQEDLEELGCLPPSVEPRATQYIPKMLALIEKLEEKGYAYQDKNGDVDFSVRKFKPYGALSGKKVDELQPGERVKVEEAKQDPLDFALWKRAKPGEPEWDSKWGKGRPGWHIECSAMSCDLLGETFDIHGGGPDLMFPHHENEIAQSEAANGKKFVNTWMHSGPLRVNGEKMSKSLGNFWTIRDALKETNTQYGDKNGNETLRFFLLRSHYRSPIDFSSALVEDAHQALIRLYTALKNTSADDKPLDWNEKYAAQF
;
A
#
# COMPACT_ATOMS: atom_id res chain seq x y z
N ARG A 1 15.79 6.14 -20.55
CA ARG A 1 16.62 6.29 -19.32
C ARG A 1 17.04 4.89 -18.92
N ASP A 2 18.33 4.70 -18.82
CA ASP A 2 18.94 3.43 -18.47
C ASP A 2 18.55 3.07 -17.02
N TRP A 3 17.78 2.03 -16.86
CA TRP A 3 17.26 1.57 -15.56
C TRP A 3 18.34 0.91 -14.69
N SER A 4 19.50 0.65 -15.27
CA SER A 4 20.58 -0.10 -14.62
C SER A 4 21.44 0.70 -13.65
N SER A 5 21.36 2.03 -13.66
CA SER A 5 22.32 2.88 -12.92
C SER A 5 21.80 3.48 -11.61
N ASP A 6 20.47 3.49 -11.36
CA ASP A 6 19.88 4.24 -10.23
C ASP A 6 19.16 3.39 -9.17
N VAL A 7 19.07 2.07 -9.33
CA VAL A 7 18.43 1.16 -8.37
C VAL A 7 19.49 0.29 -7.71
N CYS A 8 19.67 0.47 -6.43
CA CYS A 8 20.53 -0.26 -5.50
C CYS A 8 21.85 0.43 -5.13
N SER A 9 21.85 1.00 -3.93
CA SER A 9 23.04 1.74 -3.45
C SER A 9 23.89 1.00 -2.42
N SER A 10 23.61 -0.22 -1.94
CA SER A 10 24.42 -0.76 -0.85
C SER A 10 24.75 -2.26 -0.85
N ASP A 11 23.90 -3.12 -1.41
CA ASP A 11 24.20 -4.56 -1.51
C ASP A 11 23.88 -5.03 -2.92
N LEU A 12 24.92 -5.18 -3.76
CA LEU A 12 24.78 -5.72 -5.11
C LEU A 12 23.95 -7.03 -5.07
N GLY A 13 22.74 -6.96 -5.65
CA GLY A 13 21.85 -8.12 -5.74
C GLY A 13 20.70 -8.17 -4.72
N LYS A 14 20.60 -7.24 -3.78
CA LYS A 14 19.46 -7.18 -2.83
C LYS A 14 18.57 -5.98 -3.10
N VAL A 15 17.25 -6.17 -2.93
CA VAL A 15 16.25 -5.10 -3.07
C VAL A 15 15.30 -5.12 -1.89
N GLY A 16 15.25 -4.01 -1.15
CA GLY A 16 14.24 -3.74 -0.13
C GLY A 16 13.01 -3.10 -0.74
N MET A 17 11.86 -3.76 -0.66
CA MET A 17 10.60 -3.28 -1.24
C MET A 17 9.50 -3.25 -0.18
N TYR A 18 8.93 -2.08 0.07
CA TYR A 18 7.78 -1.90 0.96
C TYR A 18 6.55 -1.46 0.16
N VAL A 19 5.44 -2.13 0.37
CA VAL A 19 4.16 -1.74 -0.23
C VAL A 19 3.13 -1.56 0.87
N CYS A 20 2.53 -0.37 0.95
CA CYS A 20 1.47 -0.12 1.91
C CYS A 20 0.33 -1.11 1.72
N GLY A 21 0.00 -1.80 2.81
CA GLY A 21 -1.14 -2.68 2.89
C GLY A 21 -2.46 -1.94 3.09
N VAL A 22 -3.45 -2.63 3.58
CA VAL A 22 -4.78 -2.08 3.78
C VAL A 22 -5.14 -1.95 5.24
N THR A 23 -6.05 -1.04 5.55
CA THR A 23 -6.77 -1.01 6.82
C THR A 23 -7.84 -2.09 6.79
N VAL A 24 -7.71 -3.09 7.65
CA VAL A 24 -8.53 -4.32 7.62
C VAL A 24 -9.86 -4.16 8.37
N TYR A 25 -10.74 -3.33 7.83
CA TYR A 25 -12.08 -3.06 8.40
C TYR A 25 -13.24 -3.58 7.53
N ASP A 26 -12.95 -3.98 6.29
CA ASP A 26 -13.91 -4.50 5.31
C ASP A 26 -13.17 -5.30 4.23
N ASP A 27 -13.90 -5.98 3.33
CA ASP A 27 -13.31 -6.71 2.22
C ASP A 27 -12.50 -5.80 1.28
N CYS A 28 -11.43 -6.35 0.75
CA CYS A 28 -10.61 -5.66 -0.24
C CYS A 28 -11.39 -5.46 -1.55
N HIS A 29 -11.32 -4.26 -2.10
CA HIS A 29 -11.91 -3.99 -3.42
C HIS A 29 -10.91 -4.26 -4.56
N ILE A 30 -11.42 -4.39 -5.78
CA ILE A 30 -10.62 -4.70 -6.98
C ILE A 30 -9.50 -3.68 -7.26
N GLY A 31 -9.62 -2.44 -6.79
CA GLY A 31 -8.54 -1.45 -6.82
C GLY A 31 -7.33 -1.86 -5.97
N HIS A 32 -7.56 -2.47 -4.79
CA HIS A 32 -6.48 -3.07 -3.99
C HIS A 32 -5.87 -4.25 -4.75
N GLY A 33 -6.70 -5.12 -5.36
CA GLY A 33 -6.23 -6.23 -6.18
C GLY A 33 -5.29 -5.77 -7.29
N ARG A 34 -5.67 -4.70 -8.02
CA ARG A 34 -4.80 -4.10 -9.05
C ARG A 34 -3.45 -3.66 -8.51
N THR A 35 -3.45 -2.97 -7.37
CA THR A 35 -2.20 -2.52 -6.74
C THR A 35 -1.33 -3.71 -6.37
N PHE A 36 -1.85 -4.68 -5.65
CA PHE A 36 -1.05 -5.80 -5.17
C PHE A 36 -0.56 -6.72 -6.30
N ILE A 37 -1.37 -6.94 -7.34
CA ILE A 37 -0.93 -7.68 -8.54
C ILE A 37 0.21 -6.94 -9.25
N ALA A 38 0.11 -5.61 -9.39
CA ALA A 38 1.17 -4.83 -10.05
C ALA A 38 2.51 -4.99 -9.31
N PHE A 39 2.50 -4.91 -7.97
CA PHE A 39 3.71 -5.08 -7.17
C PHE A 39 4.18 -6.54 -7.07
N ASP A 40 3.28 -7.52 -7.15
CA ASP A 40 3.64 -8.93 -7.28
C ASP A 40 4.43 -9.18 -8.58
N VAL A 41 4.02 -8.57 -9.70
CA VAL A 41 4.77 -8.65 -10.97
C VAL A 41 6.13 -7.96 -10.87
N VAL A 42 6.22 -6.77 -10.28
CA VAL A 42 7.50 -6.09 -10.08
C VAL A 42 8.44 -6.94 -9.22
N ARG A 43 7.94 -7.54 -8.13
CA ARG A 43 8.72 -8.45 -7.29
C ARG A 43 9.22 -9.65 -8.09
N ARG A 44 8.33 -10.33 -8.83
CA ARG A 44 8.71 -11.51 -9.64
C ARG A 44 9.74 -11.16 -10.70
N TRP A 45 9.57 -10.02 -11.36
CA TRP A 45 10.53 -9.54 -12.35
C TRP A 45 11.91 -9.28 -11.75
N LEU A 46 11.98 -8.62 -10.61
CA LEU A 46 13.26 -8.40 -9.91
C LEU A 46 13.90 -9.73 -9.50
N GLN A 47 13.13 -10.69 -8.99
CA GLN A 47 13.62 -12.02 -8.63
C GLN A 47 14.14 -12.79 -9.86
N GLU A 48 13.40 -12.78 -10.96
CA GLU A 48 13.83 -13.39 -12.23
C GLU A 48 15.08 -12.71 -12.81
N SER A 49 15.24 -11.42 -12.57
CA SER A 49 16.44 -10.66 -12.93
C SER A 49 17.63 -10.91 -12.00
N GLY A 50 17.51 -11.84 -11.05
CA GLY A 50 18.61 -12.28 -10.17
C GLY A 50 18.74 -11.50 -8.85
N TYR A 51 17.78 -10.66 -8.49
CA TYR A 51 17.81 -9.93 -7.22
C TYR A 51 17.18 -10.74 -6.08
N ASP A 52 17.79 -10.67 -4.89
CA ASP A 52 17.17 -11.12 -3.63
C ASP A 52 16.22 -10.01 -3.12
N VAL A 53 14.92 -10.24 -3.24
CA VAL A 53 13.90 -9.24 -2.92
C VAL A 53 13.28 -9.49 -1.56
N LYS A 54 13.56 -8.60 -0.60
CA LYS A 54 12.83 -8.55 0.68
C LYS A 54 11.57 -7.70 0.51
N PHE A 55 10.44 -8.37 0.23
CA PHE A 55 9.15 -7.72 0.04
C PHE A 55 8.37 -7.64 1.35
N VAL A 56 8.06 -6.43 1.79
CA VAL A 56 7.28 -6.14 3.00
C VAL A 56 5.94 -5.53 2.61
N ARG A 57 4.85 -6.06 3.16
CA ARG A 57 3.50 -5.49 3.06
C ARG A 57 2.88 -5.48 4.45
N ASN A 58 2.51 -4.31 4.95
CA ASN A 58 1.93 -4.20 6.29
C ASN A 58 0.44 -4.53 6.33
N VAL A 59 -0.04 -4.74 7.54
CA VAL A 59 -1.47 -4.78 7.88
C VAL A 59 -1.73 -3.68 8.90
N THR A 60 -2.58 -2.72 8.56
CA THR A 60 -3.10 -1.73 9.51
C THR A 60 -4.27 -2.35 10.26
N ASP A 61 -3.98 -2.89 11.45
CA ASP A 61 -4.92 -3.61 12.31
C ASP A 61 -5.43 -2.77 13.50
N VAL A 62 -5.09 -1.48 13.53
CA VAL A 62 -5.64 -0.47 14.44
C VAL A 62 -5.90 0.84 13.69
N ASP A 63 -7.14 1.31 13.66
CA ASP A 63 -7.55 2.55 12.95
C ASP A 63 -8.96 2.95 13.37
N ASP A 64 -9.32 4.22 13.20
CA ASP A 64 -10.67 4.75 13.46
C ASP A 64 -11.78 3.95 12.73
N LYS A 65 -11.50 3.50 11.50
CA LYS A 65 -12.45 2.72 10.69
C LYS A 65 -12.70 1.34 11.27
N ILE A 66 -11.65 0.68 11.81
CA ILE A 66 -11.76 -0.61 12.48
C ILE A 66 -12.59 -0.46 13.75
N ILE A 67 -12.27 0.55 14.58
CA ILE A 67 -12.98 0.82 15.84
C ILE A 67 -14.47 1.06 15.57
N LYS A 68 -14.77 1.94 14.62
CA LYS A 68 -16.15 2.25 14.24
C LYS A 68 -16.91 1.02 13.73
N ARG A 69 -16.30 0.27 12.79
CA ARG A 69 -16.93 -0.92 12.21
C ARG A 69 -17.13 -2.03 13.23
N ALA A 70 -16.20 -2.23 14.15
CA ALA A 70 -16.31 -3.20 15.24
C ALA A 70 -17.46 -2.84 16.19
N ALA A 71 -17.58 -1.55 16.53
CA ALA A 71 -18.71 -1.06 17.35
C ALA A 71 -20.08 -1.27 16.66
N GLU A 72 -20.18 -0.99 15.36
CA GLU A 72 -21.38 -1.25 14.55
C GLU A 72 -21.77 -2.75 14.57
N ARG A 73 -20.77 -3.64 14.56
CA ARG A 73 -20.98 -5.10 14.57
C ARG A 73 -21.02 -5.71 15.96
N LYS A 74 -20.78 -4.93 17.02
CA LYS A 74 -20.73 -5.37 18.42
C LYS A 74 -19.71 -6.49 18.67
N ILE A 75 -18.55 -6.39 18.06
CA ILE A 75 -17.39 -7.27 18.23
C ILE A 75 -16.17 -6.47 18.62
N LEU A 76 -15.10 -7.15 19.04
CA LEU A 76 -13.84 -6.47 19.35
C LEU A 76 -13.12 -5.99 18.08
N PRO A 77 -12.44 -4.82 18.11
CA PRO A 77 -11.61 -4.34 17.00
C PRO A 77 -10.59 -5.37 16.51
N SER A 78 -9.97 -6.12 17.45
CA SER A 78 -9.02 -7.19 17.13
C SER A 78 -9.65 -8.38 16.39
N GLU A 79 -10.86 -8.78 16.73
CA GLU A 79 -11.60 -9.85 16.03
C GLU A 79 -11.96 -9.43 14.61
N LEU A 80 -12.39 -8.17 14.45
CA LEU A 80 -12.66 -7.60 13.14
C LEU A 80 -11.41 -7.60 12.27
N ALA A 81 -10.31 -7.07 12.81
CA ALA A 81 -9.04 -6.97 12.10
C ALA A 81 -8.50 -8.35 11.68
N GLU A 82 -8.55 -9.35 12.57
CA GLU A 82 -8.15 -10.71 12.25
C GLU A 82 -8.98 -11.32 11.13
N THR A 83 -10.30 -11.15 11.20
CA THR A 83 -11.24 -11.65 10.17
C THR A 83 -10.89 -11.09 8.79
N TYR A 84 -10.72 -9.76 8.68
CA TYR A 84 -10.45 -9.14 7.38
C TYR A 84 -9.00 -9.27 6.92
N THR A 85 -8.05 -9.46 7.83
CA THR A 85 -6.68 -9.85 7.48
C THR A 85 -6.67 -11.20 6.76
N LYS A 86 -7.33 -12.21 7.35
CA LYS A 86 -7.45 -13.54 6.75
C LYS A 86 -8.14 -13.47 5.39
N ARG A 87 -9.25 -12.75 5.29
CA ARG A 87 -9.99 -12.58 4.02
C ARG A 87 -9.15 -11.90 2.94
N MET A 88 -8.37 -10.88 3.30
CA MET A 88 -7.43 -10.23 2.39
C MET A 88 -6.37 -11.22 1.88
N GLN A 89 -5.80 -12.03 2.77
CA GLN A 89 -4.77 -13.02 2.40
C GLN A 89 -5.35 -14.08 1.45
N GLU A 90 -6.54 -14.60 1.73
CA GLU A 90 -7.26 -15.53 0.86
C GLU A 90 -7.54 -14.91 -0.53
N ASP A 91 -8.03 -13.67 -0.57
CA ASP A 91 -8.32 -12.96 -1.83
C ASP A 91 -7.07 -12.77 -2.69
N LEU A 92 -5.94 -12.49 -2.07
CA LEU A 92 -4.67 -12.31 -2.78
C LEU A 92 -4.05 -13.64 -3.23
N GLU A 93 -4.23 -14.70 -2.48
CA GLU A 93 -3.87 -16.07 -2.88
C GLU A 93 -4.66 -16.50 -4.12
N GLU A 94 -5.98 -16.30 -4.12
CA GLU A 94 -6.85 -16.57 -5.26
C GLU A 94 -6.47 -15.76 -6.52
N LEU A 95 -5.98 -14.53 -6.33
CA LEU A 95 -5.42 -13.72 -7.40
C LEU A 95 -3.99 -14.14 -7.81
N GLY A 96 -3.43 -15.19 -7.20
CA GLY A 96 -2.08 -15.71 -7.49
C GLY A 96 -0.95 -14.79 -7.08
N CYS A 97 -1.16 -13.87 -6.12
CA CYS A 97 -0.11 -13.07 -5.54
C CYS A 97 0.75 -13.92 -4.57
N LEU A 98 2.06 -13.79 -4.65
CA LEU A 98 2.96 -14.42 -3.68
C LEU A 98 2.79 -13.78 -2.29
N PRO A 99 2.86 -14.58 -1.20
CA PRO A 99 2.88 -14.01 0.14
C PRO A 99 4.10 -13.09 0.31
N PRO A 100 4.01 -12.01 1.09
CA PRO A 100 5.15 -11.14 1.36
C PRO A 100 6.25 -11.89 2.15
N SER A 101 7.49 -11.40 2.06
CA SER A 101 8.59 -11.92 2.88
C SER A 101 8.34 -11.67 4.36
N VAL A 102 7.74 -10.52 4.68
CA VAL A 102 7.29 -10.13 6.02
C VAL A 102 5.98 -9.36 5.90
N GLU A 103 4.99 -9.70 6.74
CA GLU A 103 3.70 -9.01 6.82
C GLU A 103 3.48 -8.45 8.24
N PRO A 104 4.13 -7.30 8.59
CA PRO A 104 4.05 -6.74 9.92
C PRO A 104 2.67 -6.15 10.19
N ARG A 105 2.21 -6.27 11.45
CA ARG A 105 0.97 -5.66 11.94
C ARG A 105 1.29 -4.40 12.74
N ALA A 106 0.51 -3.34 12.56
CA ALA A 106 0.71 -2.07 13.26
C ALA A 106 0.75 -2.25 14.78
N THR A 107 -0.16 -3.07 15.35
CA THR A 107 -0.21 -3.34 16.81
C THR A 107 1.05 -3.98 17.37
N GLN A 108 1.86 -4.66 16.55
CA GLN A 108 3.12 -5.30 16.96
C GLN A 108 4.31 -4.32 16.97
N TYR A 109 4.14 -3.12 16.39
CA TYR A 109 5.20 -2.14 16.21
C TYR A 109 5.05 -0.88 17.08
N ILE A 110 4.14 -0.88 18.05
CA ILE A 110 3.91 0.26 18.95
C ILE A 110 5.21 0.80 19.58
N PRO A 111 6.11 -0.02 20.16
CA PRO A 111 7.35 0.52 20.73
C PRO A 111 8.25 1.23 19.70
N LYS A 112 8.28 0.76 18.45
CA LYS A 112 9.06 1.38 17.37
C LYS A 112 8.45 2.71 16.92
N MET A 113 7.12 2.78 16.88
CA MET A 113 6.40 4.03 16.59
C MET A 113 6.64 5.07 17.67
N LEU A 114 6.53 4.69 18.94
CA LEU A 114 6.80 5.60 20.07
C LEU A 114 8.23 6.14 20.02
N ALA A 115 9.24 5.28 19.78
CA ALA A 115 10.63 5.71 19.66
C ALA A 115 10.84 6.67 18.48
N LEU A 116 10.14 6.46 17.34
CA LEU A 116 10.22 7.35 16.19
C LEU A 116 9.59 8.72 16.51
N ILE A 117 8.45 8.73 17.20
CA ILE A 117 7.78 9.97 17.62
C ILE A 117 8.65 10.75 18.62
N GLU A 118 9.28 10.07 19.57
CA GLU A 118 10.23 10.68 20.52
C GLU A 118 11.38 11.37 19.80
N LYS A 119 11.98 10.69 18.81
CA LYS A 119 13.04 11.25 17.97
C LYS A 119 12.59 12.48 17.19
N LEU A 120 11.34 12.48 16.70
CA LEU A 120 10.74 13.65 16.03
C LEU A 120 10.51 14.81 17.00
N GLU A 121 10.06 14.54 18.22
CA GLU A 121 9.85 15.56 19.24
C GLU A 121 11.18 16.18 19.70
N GLU A 122 12.20 15.36 19.97
CA GLU A 122 13.56 15.82 20.31
C GLU A 122 14.16 16.75 19.23
N LYS A 123 13.84 16.49 17.96
CA LYS A 123 14.26 17.33 16.84
C LYS A 123 13.32 18.51 16.56
N GLY A 124 12.26 18.65 17.34
CA GLY A 124 11.31 19.76 17.27
C GLY A 124 10.29 19.67 16.14
N TYR A 125 10.15 18.50 15.48
CA TYR A 125 9.15 18.25 14.44
C TYR A 125 7.81 17.76 14.99
N ALA A 126 7.76 17.23 16.21
CA ALA A 126 6.53 16.81 16.88
C ALA A 126 6.25 17.66 18.11
N TYR A 127 4.98 17.76 18.47
CA TYR A 127 4.52 18.47 19.66
C TYR A 127 3.21 17.87 20.17
N GLN A 128 2.95 17.98 21.48
CA GLN A 128 1.65 17.60 22.04
C GLN A 128 0.67 18.79 21.92
N ASP A 129 -0.51 18.51 21.39
CA ASP A 129 -1.57 19.50 21.24
C ASP A 129 -2.39 19.69 22.53
N LYS A 130 -3.39 20.59 22.49
CA LYS A 130 -4.27 20.90 23.63
C LYS A 130 -5.21 19.76 24.02
N ASN A 131 -5.48 18.81 23.11
CA ASN A 131 -6.31 17.64 23.36
C ASN A 131 -5.52 16.45 23.91
N GLY A 132 -4.19 16.56 23.88
CA GLY A 132 -3.27 15.52 24.33
C GLY A 132 -2.83 14.58 23.19
N ASP A 133 -3.19 14.85 21.94
CA ASP A 133 -2.64 14.19 20.76
C ASP A 133 -1.21 14.69 20.50
N VAL A 134 -0.40 13.90 19.81
CA VAL A 134 0.93 14.32 19.35
C VAL A 134 0.87 14.48 17.84
N ASP A 135 1.16 15.68 17.38
CA ASP A 135 1.10 16.06 15.97
C ASP A 135 2.48 16.33 15.37
N PHE A 136 2.62 16.06 14.08
CA PHE A 136 3.78 16.46 13.28
C PHE A 136 3.59 17.86 12.74
N SER A 137 4.60 18.72 12.90
CA SER A 137 4.60 20.11 12.42
C SER A 137 5.04 20.18 10.96
N VAL A 138 4.08 20.17 10.02
CA VAL A 138 4.30 20.10 8.58
C VAL A 138 5.18 21.24 8.07
N ARG A 139 4.93 22.48 8.50
CA ARG A 139 5.66 23.65 8.01
C ARG A 139 7.15 23.69 8.42
N LYS A 140 7.54 22.92 9.45
CA LYS A 140 8.95 22.78 9.83
C LYS A 140 9.74 21.91 8.87
N PHE A 141 9.08 20.96 8.19
CA PHE A 141 9.70 20.09 7.19
C PHE A 141 9.63 20.75 5.81
N LYS A 142 10.66 21.52 5.45
CA LYS A 142 10.68 22.32 4.21
C LYS A 142 10.46 21.54 2.90
N PRO A 143 10.93 20.27 2.75
CA PRO A 143 10.70 19.49 1.53
C PRO A 143 9.26 18.94 1.37
N TYR A 144 8.33 19.20 2.31
CA TYR A 144 6.96 18.70 2.24
C TYR A 144 6.27 19.09 0.93
N GLY A 145 5.68 18.11 0.25
CA GLY A 145 5.05 18.27 -1.05
C GLY A 145 5.93 17.87 -2.23
N ALA A 146 7.19 17.47 -1.99
CA ALA A 146 8.13 17.12 -3.05
C ALA A 146 7.70 15.89 -3.87
N LEU A 147 7.09 14.88 -3.25
CA LEU A 147 6.58 13.69 -3.92
C LEU A 147 5.31 13.98 -4.72
N SER A 148 4.38 14.66 -4.10
CA SER A 148 3.04 14.91 -4.67
C SER A 148 3.00 16.12 -5.62
N GLY A 149 4.04 16.95 -5.64
CA GLY A 149 4.07 18.22 -6.36
C GLY A 149 3.15 19.29 -5.75
N LYS A 150 2.64 19.08 -4.54
CA LYS A 150 1.74 20.00 -3.86
C LYS A 150 2.55 21.06 -3.10
N LYS A 151 2.12 22.31 -3.17
CA LYS A 151 2.71 23.39 -2.37
C LYS A 151 1.94 23.55 -1.06
N VAL A 152 2.67 23.61 0.04
CA VAL A 152 2.11 23.71 1.40
C VAL A 152 1.11 24.87 1.52
N ASP A 153 1.43 26.03 0.94
CA ASP A 153 0.58 27.21 1.04
C ASP A 153 -0.71 27.16 0.15
N GLU A 154 -0.75 26.21 -0.80
CA GLU A 154 -1.92 25.99 -1.68
C GLU A 154 -2.83 24.85 -1.14
N LEU A 155 -2.39 24.14 -0.09
CA LEU A 155 -3.18 23.07 0.51
C LEU A 155 -4.38 23.65 1.27
N GLN A 156 -5.56 23.13 0.95
CA GLN A 156 -6.78 23.49 1.70
C GLN A 156 -6.96 22.50 2.87
N PRO A 157 -6.86 22.98 4.12
CA PRO A 157 -7.12 22.13 5.28
C PRO A 157 -8.57 21.64 5.26
N GLY A 158 -8.79 20.38 5.62
CA GLY A 158 -10.14 19.83 5.80
C GLY A 158 -10.74 19.07 4.63
N GLU A 159 -10.05 18.95 3.48
CA GLU A 159 -10.57 18.15 2.33
C GLU A 159 -10.78 16.66 2.67
N ARG A 160 -9.98 16.08 3.57
CA ARG A 160 -10.07 14.66 3.95
C ARG A 160 -10.39 14.41 5.41
N VAL A 161 -9.98 15.28 6.30
CA VAL A 161 -10.19 15.18 7.76
C VAL A 161 -10.61 16.54 8.29
N LYS A 162 -11.60 16.58 9.19
CA LYS A 162 -12.01 17.83 9.85
C LYS A 162 -10.80 18.47 10.53
N VAL A 163 -10.64 19.77 10.32
CA VAL A 163 -9.61 20.55 11.03
C VAL A 163 -9.93 20.56 12.52
N GLU A 164 -9.00 20.08 13.33
CA GLU A 164 -9.11 20.13 14.79
C GLU A 164 -8.51 21.46 15.28
N GLU A 165 -9.29 22.27 16.01
CA GLU A 165 -8.86 23.57 16.56
C GLU A 165 -7.70 23.48 17.55
N ALA A 166 -7.38 22.28 18.03
CA ALA A 166 -6.29 22.03 18.98
C ALA A 166 -4.89 22.12 18.36
N LYS A 167 -4.77 21.89 17.05
CA LYS A 167 -3.49 21.87 16.33
C LYS A 167 -2.87 23.25 16.18
N GLN A 168 -1.53 23.31 16.13
CA GLN A 168 -0.81 24.57 15.88
C GLN A 168 -1.01 25.06 14.43
N ASP A 169 -1.06 24.14 13.47
CA ASP A 169 -1.37 24.42 12.07
C ASP A 169 -2.39 23.40 11.56
N PRO A 170 -3.39 23.82 10.77
CA PRO A 170 -4.41 22.91 10.23
C PRO A 170 -3.86 21.80 9.32
N LEU A 171 -2.65 21.96 8.79
CA LEU A 171 -1.98 20.95 7.96
C LEU A 171 -1.25 19.88 8.78
N ASP A 172 -1.04 20.11 10.07
CA ASP A 172 -0.37 19.17 10.95
C ASP A 172 -1.17 17.87 11.06
N PHE A 173 -0.51 16.74 11.20
CA PHE A 173 -1.16 15.44 11.24
C PHE A 173 -0.74 14.63 12.46
N ALA A 174 -1.67 13.82 12.97
CA ALA A 174 -1.47 13.06 14.18
C ALA A 174 -0.44 11.95 14.02
N LEU A 175 0.51 11.90 14.92
CA LEU A 175 1.49 10.83 15.12
C LEU A 175 1.00 9.85 16.21
N TRP A 176 0.41 10.39 17.28
CA TRP A 176 -0.15 9.64 18.39
C TRP A 176 -1.47 10.27 18.80
N LYS A 177 -2.53 9.50 18.85
CA LYS A 177 -3.87 9.95 19.22
C LYS A 177 -4.18 9.51 20.64
N ARG A 178 -4.62 10.42 21.49
CA ARG A 178 -5.13 10.09 22.80
C ARG A 178 -6.31 9.15 22.71
N ALA A 179 -6.27 8.03 23.43
CA ALA A 179 -7.35 7.06 23.44
C ALA A 179 -8.63 7.63 24.08
N LYS A 180 -9.75 7.33 23.46
CA LYS A 180 -11.09 7.58 24.01
C LYS A 180 -11.56 6.33 24.79
N PRO A 181 -12.47 6.47 25.74
CA PRO A 181 -13.00 5.34 26.48
C PRO A 181 -13.50 4.22 25.55
N GLY A 182 -12.98 3.00 25.76
CA GLY A 182 -13.36 1.82 24.97
C GLY A 182 -12.58 1.63 23.65
N GLU A 183 -11.66 2.52 23.31
CA GLU A 183 -10.74 2.31 22.17
C GLU A 183 -9.53 1.46 22.60
N PRO A 184 -8.89 0.75 21.65
CA PRO A 184 -7.57 0.16 21.88
C PRO A 184 -6.57 1.23 22.33
N GLU A 185 -5.78 0.94 23.38
CA GLU A 185 -4.85 1.91 23.94
C GLU A 185 -3.53 1.26 24.37
N TRP A 186 -2.46 2.03 24.29
CA TRP A 186 -1.12 1.69 24.76
C TRP A 186 -0.56 2.83 25.60
N ASP A 187 0.28 2.48 26.55
CA ASP A 187 0.97 3.47 27.40
C ASP A 187 2.05 4.19 26.58
N SER A 188 2.15 5.50 26.78
CA SER A 188 3.20 6.35 26.24
C SER A 188 3.57 7.45 27.20
N LYS A 189 4.67 8.17 26.95
CA LYS A 189 5.04 9.32 27.77
C LYS A 189 4.05 10.50 27.68
N TRP A 190 3.22 10.51 26.61
CA TRP A 190 2.15 11.52 26.42
C TRP A 190 0.81 11.08 27.00
N GLY A 191 0.76 9.91 27.61
CA GLY A 191 -0.44 9.28 28.13
C GLY A 191 -0.93 8.11 27.25
N LYS A 192 -2.05 7.52 27.66
CA LYS A 192 -2.66 6.41 26.94
C LYS A 192 -3.21 6.86 25.59
N GLY A 193 -2.86 6.11 24.53
CA GLY A 193 -3.22 6.46 23.19
C GLY A 193 -3.01 5.34 22.17
N ARG A 194 -3.08 5.69 20.92
CA ARG A 194 -2.88 4.80 19.77
C ARG A 194 -2.18 5.53 18.63
N PRO A 195 -1.52 4.81 17.69
CA PRO A 195 -0.80 5.45 16.61
C PRO A 195 -1.70 6.22 15.65
N GLY A 196 -1.17 7.28 15.07
CA GLY A 196 -1.68 7.87 13.85
C GLY A 196 -1.40 6.93 12.66
N TRP A 197 -2.16 7.08 11.58
CA TRP A 197 -2.07 6.18 10.43
C TRP A 197 -0.71 6.18 9.71
N HIS A 198 -0.04 7.32 9.65
CA HIS A 198 1.18 7.48 8.83
C HIS A 198 2.44 6.97 9.53
N ILE A 199 2.49 7.01 10.86
CA ILE A 199 3.68 6.60 11.64
C ILE A 199 3.93 5.10 11.56
N GLU A 200 2.89 4.31 11.32
CA GLU A 200 2.96 2.86 11.21
C GLU A 200 3.95 2.44 10.13
N CYS A 201 3.71 2.89 8.90
CA CYS A 201 4.54 2.50 7.75
C CYS A 201 5.97 3.03 7.87
N SER A 202 6.17 4.25 8.38
CA SER A 202 7.50 4.79 8.65
C SER A 202 8.28 3.94 9.65
N ALA A 203 7.65 3.54 10.76
CA ALA A 203 8.30 2.74 11.78
C ALA A 203 8.60 1.31 11.30
N MET A 204 7.63 0.67 10.64
CA MET A 204 7.78 -0.70 10.14
C MET A 204 8.79 -0.80 9.00
N SER A 205 8.77 0.12 8.04
CA SER A 205 9.70 0.11 6.92
C SER A 205 11.14 0.40 7.37
N CYS A 206 11.33 1.40 8.24
CA CYS A 206 12.66 1.68 8.80
C CYS A 206 13.25 0.54 9.61
N ASP A 207 12.43 -0.17 10.41
CA ASP A 207 12.91 -1.32 11.19
C ASP A 207 13.25 -2.52 10.31
N LEU A 208 12.46 -2.79 9.27
CA LEU A 208 12.58 -3.99 8.45
C LEU A 208 13.53 -3.84 7.26
N LEU A 209 13.63 -2.64 6.68
CA LEU A 209 14.40 -2.37 5.45
C LEU A 209 15.51 -1.34 5.64
N GLY A 210 15.57 -0.68 6.81
CA GLY A 210 16.55 0.37 7.10
C GLY A 210 16.01 1.78 6.87
N GLU A 211 16.82 2.78 7.28
CA GLU A 211 16.44 4.22 7.20
C GLU A 211 16.30 4.71 5.75
N THR A 212 16.96 4.05 4.81
CA THR A 212 16.85 4.24 3.35
C THR A 212 16.68 2.88 2.71
N PHE A 213 15.69 2.72 1.83
CA PHE A 213 15.47 1.48 1.08
C PHE A 213 15.08 1.74 -0.38
N ASP A 214 14.98 0.69 -1.19
CA ASP A 214 14.98 0.83 -2.64
C ASP A 214 13.64 1.24 -3.22
N ILE A 215 12.56 0.53 -2.90
CA ILE A 215 11.25 0.72 -3.53
C ILE A 215 10.16 0.86 -2.48
N HIS A 216 9.38 1.94 -2.55
CA HIS A 216 8.15 2.09 -1.80
C HIS A 216 6.96 2.26 -2.73
N GLY A 217 5.90 1.51 -2.47
CA GLY A 217 4.75 1.49 -3.36
C GLY A 217 3.39 1.48 -2.70
N GLY A 218 2.37 1.77 -3.51
CA GLY A 218 0.98 1.74 -3.07
C GLY A 218 -0.02 2.18 -4.14
N GLY A 219 -1.26 2.35 -3.74
CA GLY A 219 -2.31 2.91 -4.59
C GLY A 219 -2.08 4.40 -4.87
N PRO A 220 -2.75 4.96 -5.90
CA PRO A 220 -2.55 6.35 -6.31
C PRO A 220 -3.03 7.35 -5.25
N ASP A 221 -3.98 6.96 -4.43
CA ASP A 221 -4.55 7.75 -3.34
C ASP A 221 -3.63 7.84 -2.11
N LEU A 222 -2.64 6.95 -2.01
CA LEU A 222 -1.64 6.97 -0.94
C LEU A 222 -0.52 7.99 -1.18
N MET A 223 -0.28 8.42 -2.44
CA MET A 223 0.75 9.41 -2.74
C MET A 223 0.62 10.65 -1.86
N PHE A 224 -0.61 11.13 -1.68
CA PHE A 224 -0.91 12.24 -0.79
C PHE A 224 -2.23 11.99 -0.03
N PRO A 225 -2.25 12.19 1.31
CA PRO A 225 -1.13 12.67 2.12
C PRO A 225 -0.23 11.56 2.67
N HIS A 226 -0.56 10.25 2.53
CA HIS A 226 0.06 9.17 3.29
C HIS A 226 1.57 9.06 3.06
N HIS A 227 2.02 8.84 1.83
CA HIS A 227 3.45 8.71 1.52
C HIS A 227 4.23 10.02 1.71
N GLU A 228 3.60 11.16 1.43
CA GLU A 228 4.21 12.46 1.73
C GLU A 228 4.47 12.63 3.24
N ASN A 229 3.53 12.18 4.08
CA ASN A 229 3.66 12.20 5.52
C ASN A 229 4.72 11.19 6.02
N GLU A 230 4.83 10.03 5.38
CA GLU A 230 5.90 9.06 5.69
C GLU A 230 7.30 9.62 5.38
N ILE A 231 7.46 10.32 4.24
CA ILE A 231 8.71 11.04 3.91
C ILE A 231 9.03 12.04 5.01
N ALA A 232 8.06 12.88 5.37
CA ALA A 232 8.26 13.90 6.39
C ALA A 232 8.69 13.30 7.73
N GLN A 233 8.02 12.23 8.19
CA GLN A 233 8.36 11.53 9.42
C GLN A 233 9.77 10.91 9.37
N SER A 234 10.03 10.13 8.32
CA SER A 234 11.26 9.34 8.22
C SER A 234 12.49 10.22 7.98
N GLU A 235 12.40 11.19 7.07
CA GLU A 235 13.53 12.07 6.76
C GLU A 235 13.79 13.10 7.86
N ALA A 236 12.75 13.65 8.51
CA ALA A 236 12.93 14.52 9.65
C ALA A 236 13.58 13.78 10.84
N ALA A 237 13.16 12.55 11.10
CA ALA A 237 13.72 11.73 12.16
C ALA A 237 15.15 11.28 11.87
N ASN A 238 15.46 10.84 10.67
CA ASN A 238 16.72 10.17 10.35
C ASN A 238 17.76 11.09 9.68
N GLY A 239 17.34 12.20 9.06
CA GLY A 239 18.23 13.10 8.33
C GLY A 239 18.81 12.51 7.06
N LYS A 240 18.16 11.48 6.52
CA LYS A 240 18.55 10.75 5.31
C LYS A 240 17.37 10.63 4.37
N LYS A 241 17.64 10.42 3.08
CA LYS A 241 16.63 10.07 2.09
C LYS A 241 15.91 8.79 2.52
N PHE A 242 14.58 8.81 2.53
CA PHE A 242 13.78 7.66 3.00
C PHE A 242 13.71 6.54 1.95
N VAL A 243 13.36 6.88 0.70
CA VAL A 243 13.12 5.90 -0.35
C VAL A 243 13.82 6.32 -1.65
N ASN A 244 14.45 5.36 -2.32
CA ASN A 244 15.11 5.60 -3.60
C ASN A 244 14.11 5.76 -4.73
N THR A 245 13.11 4.88 -4.83
CA THR A 245 12.14 4.86 -5.91
C THR A 245 10.71 4.73 -5.38
N TRP A 246 9.86 5.69 -5.72
CA TRP A 246 8.42 5.65 -5.43
C TRP A 246 7.65 5.09 -6.61
N MET A 247 6.75 4.15 -6.35
CA MET A 247 5.90 3.54 -7.36
C MET A 247 4.43 3.61 -6.95
N HIS A 248 3.57 4.10 -7.85
CA HIS A 248 2.11 4.17 -7.59
C HIS A 248 1.36 3.51 -8.74
N SER A 249 0.43 2.61 -8.39
CA SER A 249 -0.46 2.02 -9.37
C SER A 249 -1.45 3.05 -9.89
N GLY A 250 -1.99 2.82 -11.10
CA GLY A 250 -3.06 3.65 -11.64
C GLY A 250 -4.41 3.36 -10.99
N PRO A 251 -5.35 4.31 -11.03
CA PRO A 251 -6.68 4.14 -10.46
C PRO A 251 -7.51 3.12 -11.26
N LEU A 252 -8.43 2.45 -10.57
CA LEU A 252 -9.43 1.60 -11.18
C LEU A 252 -10.78 2.33 -11.15
N ARG A 253 -11.46 2.32 -12.30
CA ARG A 253 -12.83 2.80 -12.47
C ARG A 253 -13.76 1.64 -12.76
N VAL A 254 -15.05 1.85 -12.61
CA VAL A 254 -16.08 0.87 -12.95
C VAL A 254 -17.06 1.55 -13.89
N ASN A 255 -17.17 1.06 -15.12
CA ASN A 255 -17.98 1.65 -16.19
C ASN A 255 -17.70 3.15 -16.38
N GLY A 256 -16.43 3.53 -16.41
CA GLY A 256 -15.97 4.91 -16.58
C GLY A 256 -16.03 5.80 -15.34
N GLU A 257 -16.67 5.34 -14.27
CA GLU A 257 -16.88 6.12 -13.04
C GLU A 257 -15.96 5.70 -11.90
N LYS A 258 -15.70 6.62 -10.97
CA LYS A 258 -14.99 6.27 -9.74
C LYS A 258 -15.82 5.27 -8.93
N MET A 259 -15.17 4.19 -8.51
CA MET A 259 -15.79 3.17 -7.66
C MET A 259 -16.20 3.75 -6.30
N SER A 260 -17.47 3.57 -5.92
CA SER A 260 -18.04 4.09 -4.68
C SER A 260 -19.21 3.22 -4.20
N LYS A 261 -19.31 3.00 -2.88
CA LYS A 261 -20.45 2.28 -2.29
C LYS A 261 -21.77 3.02 -2.50
N SER A 262 -21.75 4.35 -2.51
CA SER A 262 -22.96 5.18 -2.71
C SER A 262 -23.50 5.11 -4.15
N LEU A 263 -22.67 4.82 -5.12
CA LEU A 263 -23.06 4.66 -6.52
C LEU A 263 -23.48 3.21 -6.86
N GLY A 264 -23.35 2.28 -5.91
CA GLY A 264 -23.68 0.86 -6.15
C GLY A 264 -22.74 0.16 -7.13
N ASN A 265 -21.62 0.79 -7.49
CA ASN A 265 -20.61 0.25 -8.41
C ASN A 265 -19.35 -0.25 -7.67
N PHE A 266 -19.49 -0.57 -6.39
CA PHE A 266 -18.38 -1.04 -5.55
C PHE A 266 -18.20 -2.55 -5.70
N TRP A 267 -17.02 -2.97 -6.17
CA TRP A 267 -16.66 -4.36 -6.35
C TRP A 267 -15.57 -4.77 -5.37
N THR A 268 -15.87 -5.79 -4.55
CA THR A 268 -14.83 -6.48 -3.79
C THR A 268 -14.05 -7.43 -4.70
N ILE A 269 -12.84 -7.83 -4.29
CA ILE A 269 -12.09 -8.87 -4.99
C ILE A 269 -12.92 -10.17 -5.03
N ARG A 270 -13.58 -10.54 -3.92
CA ARG A 270 -14.43 -11.73 -3.82
C ARG A 270 -15.61 -11.70 -4.78
N ASP A 271 -16.27 -10.56 -4.93
CA ASP A 271 -17.39 -10.42 -5.88
C ASP A 271 -16.91 -10.60 -7.32
N ALA A 272 -15.77 -9.98 -7.66
CA ALA A 272 -15.19 -10.09 -8.98
C ALA A 272 -14.70 -11.52 -9.28
N LEU A 273 -14.05 -12.19 -8.33
CA LEU A 273 -13.66 -13.61 -8.43
C LEU A 273 -14.87 -14.50 -8.59
N LYS A 274 -15.93 -14.29 -7.80
CA LYS A 274 -17.16 -15.07 -7.91
C LYS A 274 -17.80 -14.94 -9.29
N GLU A 275 -17.85 -13.73 -9.83
CA GLU A 275 -18.40 -13.50 -11.17
C GLU A 275 -17.57 -14.18 -12.25
N THR A 276 -16.25 -13.96 -12.27
CA THR A 276 -15.37 -14.56 -13.26
C THR A 276 -15.33 -16.09 -13.13
N ASN A 277 -15.35 -16.64 -11.92
CA ASN A 277 -15.39 -18.09 -11.70
C ASN A 277 -16.70 -18.71 -12.14
N THR A 278 -17.82 -18.03 -11.93
CA THR A 278 -19.13 -18.48 -12.43
C THR A 278 -19.14 -18.54 -13.97
N GLN A 279 -18.47 -17.56 -14.62
CA GLN A 279 -18.49 -17.44 -16.07
C GLN A 279 -17.47 -18.37 -16.76
N TYR A 280 -16.27 -18.55 -16.17
CA TYR A 280 -15.13 -19.20 -16.83
C TYR A 280 -14.62 -20.46 -16.11
N GLY A 281 -15.19 -20.79 -14.94
CA GLY A 281 -14.70 -21.84 -14.03
C GLY A 281 -13.59 -21.32 -13.09
N ASP A 282 -13.47 -21.92 -11.91
CA ASP A 282 -12.71 -21.37 -10.77
C ASP A 282 -11.29 -20.93 -11.11
N LYS A 283 -10.44 -21.82 -11.63
CA LYS A 283 -9.05 -21.46 -11.94
C LYS A 283 -8.95 -20.47 -13.10
N ASN A 284 -9.76 -20.67 -14.15
CA ASN A 284 -9.75 -19.80 -15.32
C ASN A 284 -10.30 -18.41 -14.99
N GLY A 285 -11.30 -18.32 -14.11
CA GLY A 285 -11.85 -17.06 -13.66
C GLY A 285 -10.86 -16.23 -12.85
N ASN A 286 -10.15 -16.87 -11.90
CA ASN A 286 -9.13 -16.22 -11.09
C ASN A 286 -8.00 -15.66 -11.99
N GLU A 287 -7.53 -16.45 -12.92
CA GLU A 287 -6.46 -16.04 -13.83
C GLU A 287 -6.94 -14.98 -14.85
N THR A 288 -8.18 -15.08 -15.32
CA THR A 288 -8.79 -14.05 -16.17
C THR A 288 -8.83 -12.70 -15.48
N LEU A 289 -9.27 -12.67 -14.21
CA LEU A 289 -9.30 -11.44 -13.43
C LEU A 289 -7.89 -10.88 -13.20
N ARG A 290 -6.93 -11.74 -12.84
CA ARG A 290 -5.52 -11.34 -12.72
C ARG A 290 -4.99 -10.75 -14.02
N PHE A 291 -5.19 -11.44 -15.13
CA PHE A 291 -4.73 -11.01 -16.46
C PHE A 291 -5.40 -9.71 -16.89
N PHE A 292 -6.70 -9.56 -16.66
CA PHE A 292 -7.42 -8.30 -16.91
C PHE A 292 -6.76 -7.13 -16.17
N LEU A 293 -6.45 -7.29 -14.89
CA LEU A 293 -5.83 -6.25 -14.05
C LEU A 293 -4.39 -5.91 -14.49
N LEU A 294 -3.72 -6.78 -15.25
CA LEU A 294 -2.35 -6.59 -15.78
C LEU A 294 -2.30 -6.04 -17.22
N ARG A 295 -3.39 -6.07 -17.98
CA ARG A 295 -3.39 -5.70 -19.40
C ARG A 295 -2.99 -4.26 -19.70
N SER A 296 -3.11 -3.37 -18.76
CA SER A 296 -2.70 -1.97 -18.88
C SER A 296 -1.39 -1.73 -18.15
N HIS A 297 -0.61 -0.76 -18.62
CA HIS A 297 0.53 -0.29 -17.86
C HIS A 297 0.12 0.02 -16.42
N TYR A 298 0.93 -0.39 -15.44
CA TYR A 298 0.53 -0.36 -14.03
C TYR A 298 0.13 1.04 -13.51
N ARG A 299 0.68 2.12 -14.07
CA ARG A 299 0.33 3.53 -13.76
C ARG A 299 -0.90 4.05 -14.49
N SER A 300 -1.34 3.39 -15.56
CA SER A 300 -2.48 3.86 -16.35
C SER A 300 -3.79 3.56 -15.63
N PRO A 301 -4.80 4.42 -15.75
CA PRO A 301 -6.15 4.06 -15.32
C PRO A 301 -6.63 2.80 -16.04
N ILE A 302 -7.40 1.97 -15.33
CA ILE A 302 -8.10 0.83 -15.91
C ILE A 302 -9.58 0.95 -15.62
N ASP A 303 -10.41 0.57 -16.60
CA ASP A 303 -11.86 0.53 -16.42
C ASP A 303 -12.32 -0.92 -16.32
N PHE A 304 -13.06 -1.23 -15.25
CA PHE A 304 -13.63 -2.55 -15.01
C PHE A 304 -15.05 -2.61 -15.60
N SER A 305 -15.24 -3.52 -16.55
CA SER A 305 -16.55 -3.84 -17.10
C SER A 305 -16.55 -5.29 -17.58
N SER A 306 -17.72 -5.94 -17.60
CA SER A 306 -17.84 -7.34 -18.04
C SER A 306 -17.32 -7.54 -19.47
N ALA A 307 -17.53 -6.58 -20.37
CA ALA A 307 -17.03 -6.65 -21.74
C ALA A 307 -15.49 -6.65 -21.82
N LEU A 308 -14.82 -5.83 -20.98
CA LEU A 308 -13.37 -5.78 -20.95
C LEU A 308 -12.74 -7.00 -20.24
N VAL A 309 -13.44 -7.59 -19.29
CA VAL A 309 -13.05 -8.86 -18.67
C VAL A 309 -13.18 -10.01 -19.68
N GLU A 310 -14.27 -10.06 -20.46
CA GLU A 310 -14.44 -11.04 -21.55
C GLU A 310 -13.34 -10.92 -22.61
N ASP A 311 -13.00 -9.71 -23.03
CA ASP A 311 -11.90 -9.48 -23.98
C ASP A 311 -10.55 -9.92 -23.40
N ALA A 312 -10.34 -9.75 -22.09
CA ALA A 312 -9.16 -10.28 -21.39
C ALA A 312 -9.14 -11.82 -21.41
N HIS A 313 -10.28 -12.46 -21.14
CA HIS A 313 -10.40 -13.91 -21.20
C HIS A 313 -10.06 -14.46 -22.58
N GLN A 314 -10.61 -13.89 -23.63
CA GLN A 314 -10.32 -14.29 -25.00
C GLN A 314 -8.83 -14.10 -25.37
N ALA A 315 -8.21 -13.03 -24.88
CA ALA A 315 -6.77 -12.83 -25.07
C ALA A 315 -5.93 -13.88 -24.32
N LEU A 316 -6.32 -14.24 -23.10
CA LEU A 316 -5.66 -15.28 -22.31
C LEU A 316 -5.76 -16.66 -22.99
N ILE A 317 -6.94 -17.02 -23.54
CA ILE A 317 -7.12 -18.24 -24.31
C ILE A 317 -6.14 -18.29 -25.49
N ARG A 318 -5.94 -17.18 -26.21
CA ARG A 318 -4.97 -17.15 -27.33
C ARG A 318 -3.54 -17.43 -26.87
N LEU A 319 -3.13 -16.90 -25.70
CA LEU A 319 -1.81 -17.18 -25.13
C LEU A 319 -1.66 -18.66 -24.78
N TYR A 320 -2.64 -19.27 -24.12
CA TYR A 320 -2.62 -20.70 -23.81
C TYR A 320 -2.67 -21.58 -25.07
N THR A 321 -3.38 -21.15 -26.11
CA THR A 321 -3.39 -21.87 -27.41
C THR A 321 -1.99 -21.86 -28.03
N ALA A 322 -1.27 -20.75 -27.94
CA ALA A 322 0.13 -20.70 -28.41
C ALA A 322 1.02 -21.64 -27.59
N LEU A 323 0.92 -21.57 -26.25
CA LEU A 323 1.72 -22.44 -25.34
C LEU A 323 1.44 -23.93 -25.55
N LYS A 324 0.18 -24.32 -25.83
CA LYS A 324 -0.19 -25.72 -26.07
C LYS A 324 0.58 -26.33 -27.24
N ASN A 325 0.94 -25.54 -28.24
CA ASN A 325 1.60 -25.96 -29.47
C ASN A 325 3.13 -25.74 -29.42
N THR A 326 3.68 -25.31 -28.31
CA THR A 326 5.11 -25.09 -28.09
C THR A 326 5.59 -25.99 -26.96
N SER A 327 6.78 -26.58 -27.13
CA SER A 327 7.48 -27.23 -26.00
C SER A 327 8.33 -26.19 -25.28
N ALA A 328 8.23 -26.14 -23.95
CA ALA A 328 9.18 -25.37 -23.16
C ALA A 328 10.61 -25.94 -23.38
N ASP A 329 11.57 -25.07 -23.60
CA ASP A 329 12.99 -25.41 -23.54
C ASP A 329 13.46 -25.09 -22.10
N ASP A 330 14.05 -26.08 -21.43
CA ASP A 330 14.57 -25.93 -20.06
C ASP A 330 15.88 -25.12 -19.98
N LYS A 331 16.32 -24.53 -21.10
CA LYS A 331 17.52 -23.68 -21.12
C LYS A 331 17.28 -22.37 -20.38
N PRO A 332 18.30 -21.88 -19.64
CA PRO A 332 18.25 -20.54 -19.09
C PRO A 332 17.98 -19.50 -20.18
N LEU A 333 17.16 -18.50 -19.87
CA LEU A 333 16.85 -17.41 -20.79
C LEU A 333 18.15 -16.69 -21.18
N ASP A 334 18.50 -16.66 -22.45
CA ASP A 334 19.60 -15.82 -22.94
C ASP A 334 19.07 -14.42 -23.27
N TRP A 335 19.31 -13.49 -22.37
CA TRP A 335 18.90 -12.09 -22.53
C TRP A 335 19.59 -11.37 -23.71
N ASN A 336 20.62 -11.96 -24.31
CA ASN A 336 21.28 -11.45 -25.52
C ASN A 336 20.58 -11.90 -26.81
N GLU A 337 19.61 -12.79 -26.73
CA GLU A 337 18.79 -13.14 -27.90
C GLU A 337 17.99 -11.94 -28.38
N LYS A 338 17.89 -11.84 -29.72
CA LYS A 338 17.25 -10.73 -30.42
C LYS A 338 15.88 -10.32 -29.86
N TYR A 339 15.08 -11.28 -29.44
CA TYR A 339 13.74 -11.02 -28.91
C TYR A 339 13.74 -10.72 -27.42
N ALA A 340 14.63 -11.32 -26.64
CA ALA A 340 14.80 -10.99 -25.24
C ALA A 340 15.33 -9.57 -25.05
N ALA A 341 16.28 -9.14 -25.87
CA ALA A 341 16.81 -7.76 -25.85
C ALA A 341 15.78 -6.68 -26.27
N GLN A 342 14.68 -7.07 -26.92
CA GLN A 342 13.59 -6.15 -27.30
C GLN A 342 12.49 -6.05 -26.23
N PHE A 343 12.48 -6.94 -25.26
CA PHE A 343 11.51 -7.00 -24.17
C PHE A 343 11.92 -6.13 -23.01
#